data_9f799ee1372675dd217e98f4f3a255a4
#
_entry.id   9f799ee1372675dd217e98f4f3a255a4
#
_cell.length_a   1.000
_cell.length_b   1.000
_cell.length_c   1.000
_cell.angle_alpha   90.00
_cell.angle_beta   90.00
_cell.angle_gamma   90.00
#
_symmetry.space_group_name_H-M   'P 1'
#
loop_
_entity.id
_entity.type
_entity.pdbx_description
1 polymer ?
#
loop_
_entity_poly.entity_id
_entity_poly.type
_entity_poly.pdbx_seq_one_letter_code
_entity_poly.pdbx_strand_id
1 'polypeptide(L)'
;MLSATCKYGIRAVIFIASKPEQKMHTGLREISEKLKIPQPYLAKILQILSKKKILHSSKGPHGGFTLMVPASVLSLMDIIDAIDGRDFFDSCYITGEKCNFDEPDRGVCILHNDLRKEKVRLEKFFSSKTIEACAAQLKKYPSIRL
;
A
#
# COMPACT_ATOMS: atom_id res chain seq x y z
N MET A 1 4.91 11.53 4.50
CA MET A 1 3.94 10.60 5.12
C MET A 1 3.07 9.98 4.04
N LEU A 2 2.64 8.71 4.21
CA LEU A 2 1.75 8.05 3.24
C LEU A 2 0.47 8.85 3.02
N SER A 3 0.06 9.01 1.76
CA SER A 3 -1.20 9.68 1.39
C SER A 3 -2.43 8.94 1.95
N ALA A 4 -3.55 9.64 2.05
CA ALA A 4 -4.82 9.00 2.39
C ALA A 4 -5.20 7.91 1.35
N THR A 5 -4.91 8.17 0.08
CA THR A 5 -5.10 7.22 -1.03
C THR A 5 -4.33 5.94 -0.81
N CYS A 6 -3.04 6.05 -0.44
CA CYS A 6 -2.19 4.89 -0.17
C CYS A 6 -2.68 4.10 1.04
N LYS A 7 -3.02 4.76 2.15
CA LYS A 7 -3.59 4.12 3.35
C LYS A 7 -4.85 3.33 3.02
N TYR A 8 -5.74 3.88 2.21
CA TYR A 8 -6.95 3.17 1.77
C TYR A 8 -6.64 2.02 0.82
N GLY A 9 -5.64 2.18 -0.06
CA GLY A 9 -5.18 1.11 -0.94
C GLY A 9 -4.63 -0.09 -0.17
N ILE A 10 -3.77 0.15 0.82
CA ILE A 10 -3.24 -0.90 1.71
C ILE A 10 -4.37 -1.64 2.42
N ARG A 11 -5.31 -0.90 3.01
CA ARG A 11 -6.47 -1.48 3.70
C ARG A 11 -7.32 -2.35 2.77
N ALA A 12 -7.58 -1.88 1.56
CA ALA A 12 -8.37 -2.61 0.57
C ALA A 12 -7.67 -3.91 0.13
N VAL A 13 -6.37 -3.87 -0.14
CA VAL A 13 -5.60 -5.05 -0.56
C VAL A 13 -5.54 -6.09 0.57
N ILE A 14 -5.30 -5.67 1.82
CA ILE A 14 -5.32 -6.58 2.98
C ILE A 14 -6.71 -7.22 3.14
N PHE A 15 -7.78 -6.44 2.99
CA PHE A 15 -9.13 -6.96 3.08
C PHE A 15 -9.43 -8.00 2.00
N ILE A 16 -9.07 -7.73 0.74
CA ILE A 16 -9.21 -8.68 -0.38
C ILE A 16 -8.43 -9.98 -0.07
N ALA A 17 -7.18 -9.85 0.41
CA ALA A 17 -6.33 -10.98 0.76
C ALA A 17 -6.84 -11.79 1.97
N SER A 18 -7.64 -11.19 2.85
CA SER A 18 -8.16 -11.85 4.06
C SER A 18 -9.34 -12.79 3.77
N LYS A 19 -9.92 -12.74 2.58
CA LYS A 19 -11.03 -13.60 2.19
C LYS A 19 -10.58 -15.07 2.09
N PRO A 20 -11.42 -16.04 2.56
CA PRO A 20 -11.03 -17.44 2.61
C PRO A 20 -10.80 -18.06 1.23
N GLU A 21 -11.41 -17.51 0.22
CA GLU A 21 -11.26 -17.94 -1.17
C GLU A 21 -10.63 -16.83 -1.99
N GLN A 22 -9.30 -16.87 -2.13
CA GLN A 22 -8.54 -15.90 -2.95
C GLN A 22 -8.98 -15.87 -4.43
N LYS A 23 -9.77 -16.84 -4.86
CA LYS A 23 -10.32 -16.94 -6.22
C LYS A 23 -11.68 -16.24 -6.39
N MET A 24 -12.37 -15.87 -5.31
CA MET A 24 -13.63 -15.13 -5.41
C MET A 24 -13.37 -13.64 -5.53
N HIS A 25 -14.03 -13.03 -6.51
CA HIS A 25 -13.99 -11.59 -6.70
C HIS A 25 -14.65 -10.86 -5.52
N THR A 26 -13.95 -9.92 -4.93
CA THR A 26 -14.50 -9.08 -3.86
C THR A 26 -15.09 -7.81 -4.49
N GLY A 27 -16.40 -7.63 -4.34
CA GLY A 27 -17.12 -6.52 -4.95
C GLY A 27 -16.74 -5.16 -4.38
N LEU A 28 -16.75 -4.11 -5.22
CA LEU A 28 -16.48 -2.72 -4.80
C LEU A 28 -17.35 -2.28 -3.62
N ARG A 29 -18.65 -2.61 -3.65
CA ARG A 29 -19.60 -2.27 -2.61
C ARG A 29 -19.24 -2.92 -1.28
N GLU A 30 -18.91 -4.19 -1.29
CA GLU A 30 -18.50 -4.93 -0.09
C GLU A 30 -17.25 -4.31 0.57
N ILE A 31 -16.23 -3.98 -0.24
CA ILE A 31 -15.00 -3.34 0.26
C ILE A 31 -15.32 -1.97 0.86
N SER A 32 -16.14 -1.17 0.15
CA SER A 32 -16.55 0.16 0.57
C SER A 32 -17.29 0.16 1.92
N GLU A 33 -18.29 -0.71 2.06
CA GLU A 33 -19.08 -0.83 3.29
C GLU A 33 -18.23 -1.30 4.47
N LYS A 34 -17.37 -2.31 4.25
CA LYS A 34 -16.51 -2.85 5.30
C LYS A 34 -15.46 -1.87 5.78
N LEU A 35 -14.84 -1.15 4.88
CA LEU A 35 -13.75 -0.21 5.18
C LEU A 35 -14.25 1.22 5.45
N LYS A 36 -15.54 1.48 5.25
CA LYS A 36 -16.17 2.81 5.37
C LYS A 36 -15.47 3.84 4.48
N ILE A 37 -15.20 3.47 3.23
CA ILE A 37 -14.59 4.32 2.21
C ILE A 37 -15.63 4.60 1.12
N PRO A 38 -15.87 5.87 0.71
CA PRO A 38 -16.81 6.18 -0.34
C PRO A 38 -16.49 5.45 -1.65
N GLN A 39 -17.49 4.78 -2.26
CA GLN A 39 -17.29 3.95 -3.45
C GLN A 39 -16.59 4.66 -4.62
N PRO A 40 -16.94 5.91 -4.99
CA PRO A 40 -16.28 6.58 -6.12
C PRO A 40 -14.79 6.79 -5.89
N TYR A 41 -14.41 7.07 -4.64
CA TYR A 41 -13.02 7.25 -4.26
C TYR A 41 -12.27 5.92 -4.24
N LEU A 42 -12.87 4.90 -3.63
CA LEU A 42 -12.31 3.54 -3.59
C LEU A 42 -12.12 2.97 -5.00
N ALA A 43 -13.09 3.18 -5.91
CA ALA A 43 -12.99 2.72 -7.29
C ALA A 43 -11.75 3.26 -8.01
N LYS A 44 -11.41 4.54 -7.82
CA LYS A 44 -10.19 5.14 -8.38
C LYS A 44 -8.92 4.48 -7.85
N ILE A 45 -8.89 4.19 -6.55
CA ILE A 45 -7.74 3.52 -5.90
C ILE A 45 -7.55 2.11 -6.47
N LEU A 46 -8.65 1.33 -6.53
CA LEU A 46 -8.59 -0.04 -7.05
C LEU A 46 -8.24 -0.07 -8.55
N GLN A 47 -8.63 0.95 -9.32
CA GLN A 47 -8.20 1.11 -10.71
C GLN A 47 -6.69 1.38 -10.83
N ILE A 48 -6.10 2.21 -9.95
CA ILE A 48 -4.65 2.42 -9.91
C ILE A 48 -3.94 1.09 -9.66
N LEU A 49 -4.36 0.34 -8.66
CA LEU A 49 -3.78 -0.95 -8.31
C LEU A 49 -3.95 -1.99 -9.43
N SER A 50 -5.06 -1.96 -10.15
CA SER A 50 -5.28 -2.84 -11.31
C SER A 50 -4.38 -2.48 -12.49
N LYS A 51 -4.20 -1.19 -12.79
CA LYS A 51 -3.25 -0.72 -13.82
C LYS A 51 -1.80 -1.12 -13.49
N LYS A 52 -1.46 -1.15 -12.20
CA LYS A 52 -0.14 -1.58 -11.71
C LYS A 52 -0.02 -3.11 -11.57
N LYS A 53 -1.01 -3.87 -12.04
CA LYS A 53 -1.02 -5.35 -12.03
C LYS A 53 -0.92 -5.97 -10.61
N ILE A 54 -1.33 -5.24 -9.60
CA ILE A 54 -1.46 -5.75 -8.22
C ILE A 54 -2.81 -6.44 -8.05
N LEU A 55 -3.87 -5.85 -8.63
CA LEU A 55 -5.22 -6.40 -8.63
C LEU A 55 -5.66 -6.77 -10.06
N HIS A 56 -6.43 -7.82 -10.16
CA HIS A 56 -7.25 -8.13 -11.33
C HIS A 56 -8.66 -7.63 -11.10
N SER A 57 -9.24 -6.95 -12.10
CA SER A 57 -10.61 -6.44 -12.07
C SER A 57 -11.46 -7.20 -13.08
N SER A 58 -12.55 -7.79 -12.63
CA SER A 58 -13.54 -8.48 -13.47
C SER A 58 -14.86 -7.71 -13.46
N LYS A 59 -15.48 -7.60 -14.65
CA LYS A 59 -16.79 -6.94 -14.83
C LYS A 59 -17.93 -7.96 -14.68
N GLY A 60 -19.14 -7.44 -14.42
CA GLY A 60 -20.38 -8.24 -14.40
C GLY A 60 -20.97 -8.41 -12.98
N PRO A 61 -22.12 -9.12 -12.87
CA PRO A 61 -22.86 -9.30 -11.61
C PRO A 61 -22.03 -9.99 -10.51
N HIS A 62 -21.13 -10.87 -10.92
CA HIS A 62 -20.18 -11.58 -10.03
C HIS A 62 -18.76 -11.05 -10.16
N GLY A 63 -18.60 -9.86 -10.74
CA GLY A 63 -17.31 -9.19 -10.89
C GLY A 63 -16.80 -8.59 -9.58
N GLY A 64 -15.59 -8.07 -9.64
CA GLY A 64 -14.93 -7.46 -8.49
C GLY A 64 -13.42 -7.50 -8.65
N PHE A 65 -12.73 -7.55 -7.54
CA PHE A 65 -11.27 -7.47 -7.47
C PHE A 65 -10.69 -8.72 -6.81
N THR A 66 -9.61 -9.22 -7.37
CA THR A 66 -8.78 -10.29 -6.79
C THR A 66 -7.32 -9.91 -6.85
N LEU A 67 -6.48 -10.54 -6.05
CA LEU A 67 -5.04 -10.35 -6.16
C LEU A 67 -4.53 -10.95 -7.47
N MET A 68 -3.69 -10.20 -8.19
CA MET A 68 -2.98 -10.68 -9.36
C MET A 68 -1.60 -11.27 -8.99
N VAL A 69 -1.05 -10.80 -7.87
CA VAL A 69 0.21 -11.27 -7.28
C VAL A 69 -0.11 -12.04 -6.00
N PRO A 70 0.52 -13.20 -5.74
CA PRO A 70 0.32 -13.93 -4.49
C PRO A 70 0.57 -13.06 -3.26
N ALA A 71 -0.32 -13.12 -2.26
CA ALA A 71 -0.20 -12.30 -1.05
C ALA A 71 1.08 -12.56 -0.26
N SER A 72 1.69 -13.75 -0.43
CA SER A 72 2.95 -14.14 0.21
C SER A 72 4.20 -13.43 -0.33
N VAL A 73 4.14 -12.92 -1.56
CA VAL A 73 5.24 -12.17 -2.18
C VAL A 73 4.95 -10.68 -2.32
N LEU A 74 3.68 -10.29 -2.25
CA LEU A 74 3.27 -8.89 -2.31
C LEU A 74 3.55 -8.20 -0.98
N SER A 75 4.41 -7.19 -0.98
CA SER A 75 4.77 -6.41 0.20
C SER A 75 3.91 -5.15 0.37
N LEU A 76 3.94 -4.54 1.55
CA LEU A 76 3.36 -3.20 1.75
C LEU A 76 4.07 -2.16 0.87
N MET A 77 5.37 -2.33 0.62
CA MET A 77 6.16 -1.42 -0.21
C MET A 77 5.67 -1.40 -1.64
N ASP A 78 5.30 -2.55 -2.21
CA ASP A 78 4.77 -2.63 -3.58
C ASP A 78 3.48 -1.80 -3.76
N ILE A 79 2.63 -1.76 -2.73
CA ILE A 79 1.42 -0.95 -2.76
C ILE A 79 1.75 0.53 -2.62
N ILE A 80 2.70 0.88 -1.77
CA ILE A 80 3.17 2.26 -1.59
C ILE A 80 3.75 2.78 -2.90
N ASP A 81 4.65 2.03 -3.52
CA ASP A 81 5.28 2.38 -4.81
C ASP A 81 4.24 2.53 -5.94
N ALA A 82 3.19 1.71 -5.91
CA ALA A 82 2.14 1.77 -6.92
C ALA A 82 1.27 3.03 -6.82
N ILE A 83 1.02 3.55 -5.62
CA ILE A 83 0.07 4.65 -5.37
C ILE A 83 0.78 5.98 -5.15
N ASP A 84 1.74 6.05 -4.23
CA ASP A 84 2.45 7.26 -3.84
C ASP A 84 3.80 7.42 -4.54
N GLY A 85 4.33 6.32 -5.10
CA GLY A 85 5.71 6.30 -5.59
C GLY A 85 6.72 6.34 -4.44
N ARG A 86 7.96 6.68 -4.79
CA ARG A 86 9.08 6.68 -3.84
C ARG A 86 9.39 8.04 -3.20
N ASP A 87 8.65 9.08 -3.56
CA ASP A 87 8.96 10.46 -3.13
C ASP A 87 9.06 10.58 -1.61
N PHE A 88 8.24 9.82 -0.86
CA PHE A 88 8.30 9.78 0.59
C PHE A 88 9.67 9.33 1.13
N PHE A 89 10.33 8.39 0.43
CA PHE A 89 11.62 7.86 0.82
C PHE A 89 12.79 8.66 0.23
N ASP A 90 12.62 9.19 -0.97
CA ASP A 90 13.69 9.81 -1.76
C ASP A 90 13.82 11.32 -1.51
N SER A 91 12.75 12.01 -1.05
CA SER A 91 12.76 13.45 -0.84
C SER A 91 13.13 13.86 0.59
N CYS A 92 13.79 15.00 0.74
CA CYS A 92 14.09 15.58 2.04
C CYS A 92 12.81 16.08 2.73
N TYR A 93 12.62 15.74 4.00
CA TYR A 93 11.46 16.21 4.77
C TYR A 93 11.49 17.71 5.09
N ILE A 94 12.66 18.33 5.01
CA ILE A 94 12.85 19.75 5.34
C ILE A 94 12.74 20.61 4.09
N THR A 95 13.42 20.22 2.99
CA THR A 95 13.48 21.04 1.77
C THR A 95 12.46 20.59 0.71
N GLY A 96 11.94 19.37 0.78
CA GLY A 96 11.07 18.76 -0.24
C GLY A 96 11.82 18.30 -1.50
N GLU A 97 13.10 18.61 -1.62
CA GLU A 97 13.92 18.21 -2.78
C GLU A 97 14.40 16.76 -2.65
N LYS A 98 14.80 16.16 -3.79
CA LYS A 98 15.41 14.83 -3.77
C LYS A 98 16.70 14.85 -2.95
N CYS A 99 16.80 13.95 -1.99
CA CYS A 99 18.03 13.75 -1.24
C CYS A 99 19.01 12.92 -2.08
N ASN A 100 20.10 13.55 -2.55
CA ASN A 100 21.24 12.82 -3.10
C ASN A 100 22.05 12.25 -1.94
N PHE A 101 21.74 11.01 -1.57
CA PHE A 101 22.37 10.33 -0.44
C PHE A 101 23.86 10.03 -0.67
N ASP A 102 24.33 10.10 -1.91
CA ASP A 102 25.69 9.73 -2.31
C ASP A 102 26.64 10.93 -2.46
N GLU A 103 26.14 12.17 -2.35
CA GLU A 103 26.96 13.38 -2.43
C GLU A 103 26.95 14.14 -1.09
N PRO A 104 27.91 13.89 -0.18
CA PRO A 104 27.92 14.48 1.16
C PRO A 104 28.15 16.01 1.18
N ASP A 105 28.63 16.61 0.10
CA ASP A 105 29.09 18.00 0.07
C ASP A 105 28.14 19.01 -0.60
N ARG A 106 27.00 18.59 -1.11
CA ARG A 106 26.00 19.48 -1.73
C ARG A 106 24.84 19.78 -0.78
N GLY A 107 25.02 20.74 0.12
CA GLY A 107 23.88 21.37 0.82
C GLY A 107 23.03 20.41 1.63
N VAL A 108 23.64 19.50 2.35
CA VAL A 108 22.96 18.48 3.15
C VAL A 108 22.19 19.16 4.28
N CYS A 109 20.89 18.86 4.39
CA CYS A 109 20.11 19.37 5.51
C CYS A 109 20.70 18.84 6.84
N ILE A 110 20.61 19.64 7.92
CA ILE A 110 21.18 19.34 9.24
C ILE A 110 20.71 18.00 9.82
N LEU A 111 19.57 17.48 9.38
CA LEU A 111 18.99 16.21 9.84
C LEU A 111 19.24 15.06 8.86
N HIS A 112 20.03 15.27 7.79
CA HIS A 112 20.19 14.32 6.71
C HIS A 112 20.58 12.91 7.19
N ASN A 113 21.66 12.83 7.97
CA ASN A 113 22.20 11.54 8.41
C ASN A 113 21.27 10.77 9.34
N ASP A 114 20.54 11.48 10.19
CA ASP A 114 19.61 10.86 11.14
C ASP A 114 18.35 10.41 10.43
N LEU A 115 17.78 11.27 9.60
CA LEU A 115 16.58 10.93 8.80
C LEU A 115 16.85 9.81 7.79
N ARG A 116 18.04 9.76 7.20
CA ARG A 116 18.43 8.66 6.28
C ARG A 116 18.33 7.31 6.95
N LYS A 117 18.88 7.17 8.15
CA LYS A 117 18.84 5.90 8.91
C LYS A 117 17.41 5.45 9.16
N GLU A 118 16.55 6.38 9.57
CA GLU A 118 15.14 6.05 9.85
C GLU A 118 14.34 5.74 8.58
N LYS A 119 14.59 6.42 7.47
CA LYS A 119 13.99 6.11 6.17
C LYS A 119 14.36 4.71 5.70
N VAL A 120 15.63 4.34 5.76
CA VAL A 120 16.11 2.99 5.40
C VAL A 120 15.46 1.91 6.26
N ARG A 121 15.32 2.15 7.57
CA ARG A 121 14.62 1.24 8.48
C ARG A 121 13.16 1.08 8.11
N LEU A 122 12.48 2.19 7.81
CA LEU A 122 11.07 2.19 7.45
C LEU A 122 10.83 1.51 6.10
N GLU A 123 11.68 1.78 5.11
CA GLU A 123 11.66 1.11 3.81
C GLU A 123 11.84 -0.41 3.96
N LYS A 124 12.84 -0.83 4.73
CA LYS A 124 13.05 -2.24 5.04
C LYS A 124 11.86 -2.87 5.76
N PHE A 125 11.23 -2.14 6.68
CA PHE A 125 10.02 -2.60 7.35
C PHE A 125 8.89 -2.84 6.35
N PHE A 126 8.55 -1.88 5.50
CA PHE A 126 7.47 -2.01 4.51
C PHE A 126 7.76 -3.09 3.47
N SER A 127 9.03 -3.21 3.03
CA SER A 127 9.44 -4.24 2.06
C SER A 127 9.40 -5.66 2.65
N SER A 128 9.63 -5.80 3.96
CA SER A 128 9.61 -7.10 4.63
C SER A 128 8.21 -7.58 5.06
N LYS A 129 7.21 -6.69 5.08
CA LYS A 129 5.84 -7.01 5.50
C LYS A 129 5.00 -7.41 4.31
N THR A 130 4.70 -8.70 4.21
CA THR A 130 3.82 -9.24 3.16
C THR A 130 2.35 -8.99 3.47
N ILE A 131 1.55 -8.91 2.43
CA ILE A 131 0.09 -8.79 2.54
C ILE A 131 -0.51 -10.03 3.21
N GLU A 132 0.04 -11.21 2.96
CA GLU A 132 -0.36 -12.44 3.64
C GLU A 132 -0.20 -12.33 5.17
N ALA A 133 0.97 -11.87 5.64
CA ALA A 133 1.22 -11.67 7.06
C ALA A 133 0.23 -10.66 7.69
N CYS A 134 -0.08 -9.57 6.98
CA CYS A 134 -1.06 -8.58 7.42
C CYS A 134 -2.48 -9.17 7.48
N ALA A 135 -2.89 -9.92 6.45
CA ALA A 135 -4.19 -10.58 6.40
C ALA A 135 -4.36 -11.65 7.50
N ALA A 136 -3.27 -12.39 7.81
CA ALA A 136 -3.26 -13.35 8.91
C ALA A 136 -3.47 -12.68 10.27
N GLN A 137 -2.87 -11.52 10.52
CA GLN A 137 -3.10 -10.74 11.73
C GLN A 137 -4.56 -10.28 11.85
N LEU A 138 -5.17 -9.86 10.75
CA LEU A 138 -6.57 -9.46 10.75
C LEU A 138 -7.50 -10.63 11.12
N LYS A 139 -7.21 -11.85 10.65
CA LYS A 139 -7.97 -13.05 11.02
C LYS A 139 -7.78 -13.42 12.49
N LYS A 140 -6.57 -13.29 13.01
CA LYS A 140 -6.24 -13.63 14.40
C LYS A 140 -6.87 -12.66 15.41
N TYR A 141 -7.00 -11.39 15.03
CA TYR A 141 -7.51 -10.33 15.89
C TYR A 141 -8.64 -9.57 15.20
N PRO A 142 -9.90 -10.08 15.24
CA PRO A 142 -11.04 -9.46 14.55
C PRO A 142 -11.36 -8.03 15.01
N SER A 143 -10.88 -7.64 16.20
CA SER A 143 -11.01 -6.28 16.75
C SER A 143 -10.06 -5.27 16.14
N ILE A 144 -9.02 -5.73 15.43
CA ILE A 144 -8.11 -4.82 14.70
C ILE A 144 -8.90 -4.12 13.59
N ARG A 145 -8.86 -2.79 13.62
CA ARG A 145 -9.45 -1.96 12.56
C ARG A 145 -8.47 -1.86 11.40
N LEU A 146 -8.97 -2.10 10.22
CA LEU A 146 -8.31 -1.71 8.97
C LEU A 146 -8.61 -0.25 8.65
#